data_9e54f47a9d29e2c5e28e84f70f0b53a8
#
_entry.id   9e54f47a9d29e2c5e28e84f70f0b53a8
#
_cell.length_a   1.000
_cell.length_b   1.000
_cell.length_c   1.000
_cell.angle_alpha   90.00
_cell.angle_beta   90.00
_cell.angle_gamma   90.00
#
_symmetry.space_group_name_H-M   'P 1'
#
loop_
_entity.id
_entity.type
_entity.pdbx_description
1 polymer ?
#
loop_
_entity_poly.entity_id
_entity_poly.type
_entity_poly.pdbx_seq_one_letter_code
_entity_poly.pdbx_strand_id
1 'polypeptide(L)'
;RRPGLRSGQDHIDCRPARLHRRLGRRVRIFKTGPDFLDPMILERAAGSPVYNLDLWMGGEAHCRDLLYQAAAEVELILVEGVMGLHDGQPSGADLAERFHLPLLCVIDASAMAQTFAAIAWGLTRFHSGLQLAGVLANRVGGAAHAEMLTDRLPADIPFFGALTRDAELELPHRHLGLWQADEVADLDTRIERIADALAMTSLVELPAPVDFQPAPSQPGNEPQALLQGVRIAVARDLAFRFCTPPIWTA
;
A
#
# COMPACT_ATOMS: atom_id res chain seq x y z
N ARG A 1 -21.40 -21.92 1.14
CA ARG A 1 -20.68 -20.62 1.17
C ARG A 1 -19.20 -20.94 0.95
N ARG A 2 -18.62 -20.56 -0.18
CA ARG A 2 -17.19 -20.72 -0.42
C ARG A 2 -16.44 -19.73 0.48
N PRO A 3 -15.39 -20.13 1.21
CA PRO A 3 -14.46 -19.18 1.79
C PRO A 3 -13.69 -18.56 0.60
N GLY A 4 -14.15 -17.40 0.13
CA GLY A 4 -13.36 -16.60 -0.76
C GLY A 4 -12.20 -16.06 0.06
N LEU A 5 -10.97 -16.34 -0.34
CA LEU A 5 -9.83 -15.48 -0.07
C LEU A 5 -10.19 -14.14 -0.72
N ARG A 6 -10.87 -13.27 0.02
CA ARG A 6 -10.94 -11.88 -0.32
C ARG A 6 -9.55 -11.35 -0.05
N SER A 7 -8.84 -10.95 -1.09
CA SER A 7 -7.69 -10.08 -0.94
C SER A 7 -8.11 -8.98 0.03
N GLY A 8 -7.32 -8.75 1.07
CA GLY A 8 -7.62 -7.77 2.13
C GLY A 8 -7.58 -6.32 1.64
N GLN A 9 -8.14 -6.04 0.49
CA GLN A 9 -8.31 -4.72 -0.12
C GLN A 9 -9.44 -3.92 0.56
N ASP A 10 -9.66 -4.12 1.84
CA ASP A 10 -10.46 -3.22 2.63
C ASP A 10 -9.53 -2.10 3.13
N HIS A 11 -9.04 -1.24 2.19
CA HIS A 11 -8.55 0.14 2.42
C HIS A 11 -7.76 0.47 3.71
N ILE A 12 -7.17 -0.52 4.39
CA ILE A 12 -6.31 -0.29 5.55
C ILE A 12 -4.91 0.11 5.11
N ASP A 13 -4.54 -0.24 3.88
CA ASP A 13 -3.17 -0.17 3.38
C ASP A 13 -2.62 1.26 3.27
N CYS A 14 -3.50 2.27 3.10
CA CYS A 14 -3.11 3.68 2.98
C CYS A 14 -3.04 4.47 4.29
N ARG A 15 -3.46 3.91 5.39
CA ARG A 15 -3.77 4.63 6.63
C ARG A 15 -2.60 4.79 7.59
N PRO A 16 -1.53 3.99 7.54
CA PRO A 16 -0.28 4.35 8.21
C PRO A 16 0.25 5.71 7.76
N ALA A 17 0.00 6.12 6.51
CA ALA A 17 0.42 7.44 6.02
C ALA A 17 -0.19 8.60 6.83
N ARG A 18 -1.49 8.56 7.11
CA ARG A 18 -2.15 9.61 7.90
C ARG A 18 -1.64 9.62 9.34
N LEU A 19 -1.42 8.45 9.95
CA LEU A 19 -0.82 8.33 11.27
C LEU A 19 0.55 9.00 11.32
N HIS A 20 1.44 8.66 10.40
CA HIS A 20 2.79 9.22 10.38
C HIS A 20 2.80 10.72 10.06
N ARG A 21 1.91 11.21 9.17
CA ARG A 21 1.75 12.64 8.94
C ARG A 21 1.32 13.40 10.20
N ARG A 22 0.39 12.86 10.98
CA ARG A 22 -0.02 13.44 12.27
C ARG A 22 1.13 13.51 13.27
N LEU A 23 2.09 12.60 13.16
CA LEU A 23 3.33 12.60 13.93
C LEU A 23 4.40 13.56 13.37
N GLY A 24 4.05 14.36 12.35
CA GLY A 24 4.94 15.34 11.73
C GLY A 24 5.93 14.77 10.72
N ARG A 25 5.80 13.50 10.34
CA ARG A 25 6.69 12.83 9.38
C ARG A 25 6.24 13.10 7.94
N ARG A 26 7.19 13.28 7.05
CA ARG A 26 6.94 13.33 5.61
C ARG A 26 6.78 11.91 5.09
N VAL A 27 5.72 11.67 4.33
CA VAL A 27 5.35 10.35 3.82
C VAL A 27 5.12 10.41 2.32
N ARG A 28 5.63 9.42 1.61
CA ARG A 28 5.32 9.16 0.19
C ARG A 28 4.66 7.79 0.07
N ILE A 29 3.60 7.73 -0.72
CA ILE A 29 2.97 6.45 -1.07
C ILE A 29 3.20 6.16 -2.54
N PHE A 30 3.42 4.89 -2.83
CA PHE A 30 3.38 4.33 -4.18
C PHE A 30 2.31 3.24 -4.26
N LYS A 31 1.64 3.15 -5.40
CA LYS A 31 0.72 2.05 -5.73
C LYS A 31 1.38 1.10 -6.70
N THR A 32 1.29 -0.22 -6.47
CA THR A 32 1.79 -1.18 -7.46
C THR A 32 0.78 -1.36 -8.58
N GLY A 33 1.29 -1.50 -9.81
CA GLY A 33 0.47 -1.73 -11.01
C GLY A 33 -0.35 -0.53 -11.47
N PRO A 34 -1.18 -0.72 -12.52
CA PRO A 34 -1.93 0.36 -13.17
C PRO A 34 -3.28 0.63 -12.49
N ASP A 35 -3.27 1.05 -11.23
CA ASP A 35 -4.47 1.44 -10.49
C ASP A 35 -4.63 2.97 -10.52
N PHE A 36 -5.85 3.46 -10.72
CA PHE A 36 -6.16 4.89 -10.84
C PHE A 36 -7.07 5.40 -9.72
N LEU A 37 -7.80 4.53 -9.03
CA LEU A 37 -8.80 4.92 -8.04
C LEU A 37 -8.24 4.90 -6.61
N ASP A 38 -7.55 3.83 -6.22
CA ASP A 38 -6.89 3.77 -4.92
C ASP A 38 -5.91 4.94 -4.74
N PRO A 39 -5.09 5.34 -5.73
CA PRO A 39 -4.23 6.52 -5.62
C PRO A 39 -4.94 7.79 -5.15
N MET A 40 -6.20 8.02 -5.52
CA MET A 40 -6.94 9.21 -5.08
C MET A 40 -7.21 9.20 -3.56
N ILE A 41 -7.52 8.03 -3.01
CA ILE A 41 -7.71 7.84 -1.56
C ILE A 41 -6.37 7.93 -0.84
N LEU A 42 -5.33 7.33 -1.42
CA LEU A 42 -3.96 7.35 -0.90
C LEU A 42 -3.40 8.78 -0.84
N GLU A 43 -3.65 9.60 -1.86
CA GLU A 43 -3.29 11.01 -1.89
C GLU A 43 -3.95 11.80 -0.76
N ARG A 44 -5.23 11.54 -0.46
CA ARG A 44 -5.91 12.16 0.69
C ARG A 44 -5.25 11.75 2.01
N ALA A 45 -4.86 10.50 2.17
CA ALA A 45 -4.18 10.03 3.36
C ALA A 45 -2.76 10.62 3.49
N ALA A 46 -1.96 10.55 2.44
CA ALA A 46 -0.58 11.02 2.41
C ALA A 46 -0.44 12.54 2.34
N GLY A 47 -1.40 13.25 1.70
CA GLY A 47 -1.34 14.67 1.38
C GLY A 47 -0.23 15.02 0.38
N SER A 48 0.17 14.05 -0.41
CA SER A 48 1.16 14.18 -1.48
C SER A 48 0.76 13.29 -2.65
N PRO A 49 1.20 13.58 -3.89
CA PRO A 49 0.90 12.76 -5.05
C PRO A 49 1.33 11.32 -4.88
N VAL A 50 0.53 10.39 -5.39
CA VAL A 50 0.81 8.96 -5.41
C VAL A 50 1.18 8.53 -6.81
N TYR A 51 2.35 7.91 -6.95
CA TYR A 51 2.85 7.41 -8.22
C TYR A 51 2.74 5.89 -8.29
N ASN A 52 2.66 5.35 -9.50
CA ASN A 52 2.59 3.91 -9.72
C ASN A 52 4.00 3.33 -9.84
N LEU A 53 4.26 2.24 -9.11
CA LEU A 53 5.40 1.37 -9.34
C LEU A 53 4.95 0.22 -10.24
N ASP A 54 5.18 0.36 -11.54
CA ASP A 54 4.79 -0.63 -12.53
C ASP A 54 6.01 -1.11 -13.30
N LEU A 55 6.45 -2.34 -13.01
CA LEU A 55 7.63 -2.94 -13.63
C LEU A 55 7.42 -3.24 -15.12
N TRP A 56 6.17 -3.42 -15.56
CA TRP A 56 5.86 -3.71 -16.95
C TRP A 56 5.78 -2.44 -17.79
N MET A 57 5.05 -1.41 -17.33
CA MET A 57 4.86 -0.16 -18.07
C MET A 57 6.04 0.79 -17.92
N GLY A 58 6.51 1.02 -16.69
CA GLY A 58 7.60 1.95 -16.37
C GLY A 58 8.98 1.32 -16.43
N GLY A 59 9.06 0.01 -16.21
CA GLY A 59 10.33 -0.70 -16.10
C GLY A 59 11.02 -0.50 -14.75
N GLU A 60 12.01 -1.35 -14.49
CA GLU A 60 12.75 -1.36 -13.22
C GLU A 60 13.52 -0.08 -12.96
N ALA A 61 14.17 0.47 -13.99
CA ALA A 61 14.97 1.70 -13.84
C ALA A 61 14.11 2.87 -13.37
N HIS A 62 12.96 3.08 -13.98
CA HIS A 62 12.02 4.12 -13.59
C HIS A 62 11.52 3.93 -12.15
N CYS A 63 11.14 2.70 -11.77
CA CYS A 63 10.71 2.41 -10.40
C CYS A 63 11.83 2.69 -9.37
N ARG A 64 13.10 2.34 -9.70
CA ARG A 64 14.27 2.65 -8.85
C ARG A 64 14.44 4.15 -8.65
N ASP A 65 14.36 4.92 -9.73
CA ASP A 65 14.54 6.37 -9.67
C ASP A 65 13.42 7.04 -8.86
N LEU A 66 12.18 6.58 -8.99
CA LEU A 66 11.07 7.06 -8.17
C LEU A 66 11.29 6.81 -6.67
N LEU A 67 11.72 5.61 -6.30
CA LEU A 67 12.01 5.26 -4.91
C LEU A 67 13.22 6.04 -4.38
N TYR A 68 14.28 6.17 -5.18
CA TYR A 68 15.47 6.94 -4.82
C TYR A 68 15.18 8.42 -4.58
N GLN A 69 14.41 9.05 -5.49
CA GLN A 69 13.99 10.45 -5.35
C GLN A 69 13.12 10.64 -4.10
N ALA A 70 12.15 9.74 -3.88
CA ALA A 70 11.31 9.80 -2.70
C ALA A 70 12.12 9.66 -1.39
N ALA A 71 13.10 8.75 -1.36
CA ALA A 71 13.94 8.54 -0.18
C ALA A 71 14.76 9.78 0.21
N ALA A 72 15.10 10.65 -0.74
CA ALA A 72 15.77 11.93 -0.46
C ALA A 72 14.81 12.97 0.15
N GLU A 73 13.49 12.81 0.01
CA GLU A 73 12.49 13.80 0.39
C GLU A 73 11.73 13.46 1.67
N VAL A 74 11.57 12.16 1.99
CA VAL A 74 10.64 11.73 3.06
C VAL A 74 11.29 10.76 4.04
N GLU A 75 10.71 10.67 5.24
CA GLU A 75 11.13 9.74 6.29
C GLU A 75 10.48 8.35 6.14
N LEU A 76 9.35 8.26 5.45
CA LEU A 76 8.63 7.00 5.25
C LEU A 76 8.13 6.87 3.84
N ILE A 77 8.47 5.76 3.20
CA ILE A 77 7.89 5.31 1.94
C ILE A 77 6.98 4.12 2.23
N LEU A 78 5.73 4.19 1.76
CA LEU A 78 4.77 3.09 1.78
C LEU A 78 4.50 2.64 0.35
N VAL A 79 4.52 1.34 0.12
CA VAL A 79 4.17 0.76 -1.18
C VAL A 79 2.96 -0.13 -0.99
N GLU A 80 1.84 0.27 -1.58
CA GLU A 80 0.61 -0.51 -1.52
C GLU A 80 0.56 -1.54 -2.64
N GLY A 81 0.41 -2.81 -2.25
CA GLY A 81 0.26 -3.92 -3.18
C GLY A 81 -1.07 -3.91 -3.92
N VAL A 82 -1.15 -4.71 -4.98
CA VAL A 82 -2.38 -5.01 -5.73
C VAL A 82 -2.61 -6.52 -5.69
N MET A 83 -3.86 -6.96 -5.59
CA MET A 83 -4.23 -8.39 -5.50
C MET A 83 -3.59 -9.10 -4.28
N GLY A 84 -3.45 -10.42 -4.32
CA GLY A 84 -2.69 -11.15 -3.30
C GLY A 84 -1.18 -10.97 -3.49
N LEU A 85 -0.43 -11.09 -2.40
CA LEU A 85 1.02 -10.87 -2.37
C LEU A 85 1.78 -11.63 -3.46
N HIS A 86 1.36 -12.86 -3.76
CA HIS A 86 2.02 -13.76 -4.72
C HIS A 86 1.27 -13.88 -6.05
N ASP A 87 0.25 -13.03 -6.28
CA ASP A 87 -0.56 -13.05 -7.50
C ASP A 87 0.02 -12.11 -8.55
N GLY A 88 -0.05 -12.54 -9.81
CA GLY A 88 0.45 -11.77 -10.96
C GLY A 88 1.90 -12.04 -11.32
N GLN A 89 2.34 -11.45 -12.46
CA GLN A 89 3.71 -11.51 -12.97
C GLN A 89 4.08 -10.15 -13.59
N PRO A 90 4.91 -9.33 -12.92
CA PRO A 90 5.47 -9.54 -11.59
C PRO A 90 4.43 -9.42 -10.48
N SER A 91 4.61 -10.16 -9.38
CA SER A 91 3.79 -10.10 -8.18
C SER A 91 4.25 -8.99 -7.23
N GLY A 92 3.45 -8.71 -6.18
CA GLY A 92 3.87 -7.83 -5.09
C GLY A 92 5.11 -8.35 -4.36
N ALA A 93 5.24 -9.67 -4.24
CA ALA A 93 6.42 -10.33 -3.67
C ALA A 93 7.68 -10.08 -4.51
N ASP A 94 7.59 -10.23 -5.84
CA ASP A 94 8.71 -9.97 -6.76
C ASP A 94 9.18 -8.50 -6.65
N LEU A 95 8.25 -7.57 -6.53
CA LEU A 95 8.56 -6.15 -6.37
C LEU A 95 9.23 -5.88 -5.01
N ALA A 96 8.69 -6.46 -3.92
CA ALA A 96 9.25 -6.31 -2.59
C ALA A 96 10.69 -6.86 -2.50
N GLU A 97 10.95 -8.05 -3.08
CA GLU A 97 12.30 -8.61 -3.16
C GLU A 97 13.24 -7.72 -3.96
N ARG A 98 12.82 -7.29 -5.17
CA ARG A 98 13.64 -6.52 -6.11
C ARG A 98 14.11 -5.18 -5.56
N PHE A 99 13.30 -4.53 -4.76
CA PHE A 99 13.62 -3.24 -4.14
C PHE A 99 13.95 -3.35 -2.66
N HIS A 100 14.10 -4.57 -2.12
CA HIS A 100 14.41 -4.84 -0.71
C HIS A 100 13.43 -4.19 0.27
N LEU A 101 12.14 -4.15 -0.10
CA LEU A 101 11.10 -3.53 0.72
C LEU A 101 10.68 -4.49 1.85
N PRO A 102 10.74 -4.06 3.12
CA PRO A 102 10.21 -4.86 4.21
C PRO A 102 8.69 -5.04 4.07
N LEU A 103 8.23 -6.28 4.15
CA LEU A 103 6.84 -6.66 3.92
C LEU A 103 6.02 -6.57 5.21
N LEU A 104 4.96 -5.77 5.21
CA LEU A 104 3.89 -5.82 6.18
C LEU A 104 2.69 -6.57 5.59
N CYS A 105 2.33 -7.72 6.17
CA CYS A 105 1.14 -8.45 5.77
C CYS A 105 -0.06 -8.02 6.61
N VAL A 106 -1.08 -7.44 5.97
CA VAL A 106 -2.39 -7.17 6.58
C VAL A 106 -3.33 -8.33 6.28
N ILE A 107 -3.78 -9.05 7.30
CA ILE A 107 -4.56 -10.27 7.15
C ILE A 107 -5.97 -10.08 7.72
N ASP A 108 -7.02 -10.31 6.92
CA ASP A 108 -8.40 -10.34 7.40
C ASP A 108 -8.61 -11.54 8.34
N ALA A 109 -8.74 -11.26 9.62
CA ALA A 109 -8.90 -12.26 10.67
C ALA A 109 -10.38 -12.54 11.04
N SER A 110 -11.35 -11.95 10.34
CA SER A 110 -12.79 -11.96 10.72
C SER A 110 -13.39 -13.35 10.92
N ALA A 111 -12.83 -14.38 10.31
CA ALA A 111 -13.31 -15.78 10.39
C ALA A 111 -12.19 -16.77 10.76
N MET A 112 -11.19 -16.31 11.50
CA MET A 112 -10.00 -17.09 11.87
C MET A 112 -9.80 -17.15 13.38
N ALA A 113 -9.08 -18.15 13.81
CA ALA A 113 -8.43 -18.26 15.11
C ALA A 113 -6.95 -18.66 14.84
N GLN A 114 -6.48 -19.80 15.29
CA GLN A 114 -5.09 -20.24 15.06
C GLN A 114 -4.73 -20.40 13.57
N THR A 115 -5.69 -20.52 12.66
CA THR A 115 -5.46 -20.53 11.20
C THR A 115 -4.77 -19.24 10.71
N PHE A 116 -4.94 -18.12 11.42
CA PHE A 116 -4.21 -16.88 11.17
C PHE A 116 -2.69 -17.10 11.12
N ALA A 117 -2.15 -17.84 12.12
CA ALA A 117 -0.72 -18.14 12.18
C ALA A 117 -0.25 -18.97 10.98
N ALA A 118 -1.07 -19.93 10.52
CA ALA A 118 -0.74 -20.74 9.33
C ALA A 118 -0.72 -19.89 8.05
N ILE A 119 -1.65 -18.94 7.90
CA ILE A 119 -1.69 -18.02 6.76
C ILE A 119 -0.50 -17.05 6.83
N ALA A 120 -0.23 -16.45 7.99
CA ALA A 120 0.91 -15.58 8.20
C ALA A 120 2.22 -16.29 7.85
N TRP A 121 2.40 -17.52 8.33
CA TRP A 121 3.57 -18.34 8.03
C TRP A 121 3.68 -18.65 6.53
N GLY A 122 2.59 -19.02 5.89
CA GLY A 122 2.55 -19.31 4.45
C GLY A 122 2.92 -18.08 3.61
N LEU A 123 2.27 -16.94 3.86
CA LEU A 123 2.54 -15.71 3.12
C LEU A 123 4.00 -15.25 3.22
N THR A 124 4.60 -15.42 4.39
CA THR A 124 5.96 -14.95 4.65
C THR A 124 7.05 -15.94 4.23
N ARG A 125 6.72 -17.19 3.97
CA ARG A 125 7.69 -18.27 3.64
C ARG A 125 7.52 -18.84 2.24
N PHE A 126 6.43 -18.51 1.56
CA PHE A 126 6.19 -19.01 0.20
C PHE A 126 7.25 -18.52 -0.80
N HIS A 127 7.77 -17.32 -0.58
CA HIS A 127 8.83 -16.73 -1.38
C HIS A 127 10.08 -16.47 -0.52
N SER A 128 11.23 -17.05 -0.88
CA SER A 128 12.42 -17.09 -0.03
C SER A 128 13.18 -15.75 0.10
N GLY A 129 12.99 -14.83 -0.84
CA GLY A 129 13.71 -13.55 -0.90
C GLY A 129 13.06 -12.40 -0.12
N LEU A 130 11.90 -12.64 0.51
CA LEU A 130 11.14 -11.59 1.19
C LEU A 130 11.74 -11.25 2.56
N GLN A 131 11.83 -9.95 2.82
CA GLN A 131 12.15 -9.41 4.15
C GLN A 131 10.83 -9.11 4.87
N LEU A 132 10.53 -9.88 5.92
CA LEU A 132 9.32 -9.66 6.71
C LEU A 132 9.53 -8.55 7.72
N ALA A 133 8.71 -7.48 7.66
CA ALA A 133 8.56 -6.53 8.75
C ALA A 133 7.67 -7.12 9.85
N GLY A 134 6.49 -7.64 9.47
CA GLY A 134 5.56 -8.25 10.41
C GLY A 134 4.17 -8.48 9.83
N VAL A 135 3.23 -8.85 10.71
CA VAL A 135 1.83 -9.07 10.36
C VAL A 135 0.91 -8.21 11.23
N LEU A 136 -0.18 -7.73 10.63
CA LEU A 136 -1.26 -7.00 11.29
C LEU A 136 -2.57 -7.76 11.10
N ALA A 137 -3.30 -8.03 12.19
CA ALA A 137 -4.61 -8.65 12.09
C ALA A 137 -5.69 -7.58 11.90
N ASN A 138 -6.50 -7.72 10.86
CA ASN A 138 -7.62 -6.84 10.58
C ASN A 138 -8.95 -7.49 10.90
N ARG A 139 -10.00 -6.69 11.22
CA ARG A 139 -11.38 -7.11 11.47
C ARG A 139 -11.50 -8.09 12.65
N VAL A 140 -10.72 -7.85 13.67
CA VAL A 140 -10.69 -8.68 14.88
C VAL A 140 -11.93 -8.39 15.73
N GLY A 141 -12.51 -9.42 16.35
CA GLY A 141 -13.72 -9.31 17.16
C GLY A 141 -13.52 -8.73 18.57
N GLY A 142 -12.26 -8.53 19.01
CA GLY A 142 -11.90 -8.01 20.33
C GLY A 142 -10.64 -8.67 20.91
N ALA A 143 -10.28 -8.31 22.15
CA ALA A 143 -9.03 -8.74 22.79
C ALA A 143 -8.86 -10.26 22.86
N ALA A 144 -9.88 -11.00 23.34
CA ALA A 144 -9.83 -12.46 23.40
C ALA A 144 -9.66 -13.11 22.02
N HIS A 145 -10.22 -12.50 20.96
CA HIS A 145 -10.00 -12.96 19.60
C HIS A 145 -8.55 -12.71 19.16
N ALA A 146 -7.98 -11.54 19.48
CA ALA A 146 -6.59 -11.23 19.17
C ALA A 146 -5.62 -12.24 19.84
N GLU A 147 -5.87 -12.64 21.09
CA GLU A 147 -5.10 -13.67 21.78
C GLU A 147 -5.14 -15.02 21.03
N MET A 148 -6.32 -15.44 20.55
CA MET A 148 -6.46 -16.68 19.77
C MET A 148 -5.67 -16.64 18.45
N LEU A 149 -5.56 -15.46 17.81
CA LEU A 149 -4.80 -15.30 16.57
C LEU A 149 -3.30 -15.48 16.79
N THR A 150 -2.80 -15.02 17.94
CA THR A 150 -1.37 -14.99 18.23
C THR A 150 -0.87 -16.25 18.97
N ASP A 151 -1.76 -17.06 19.55
CA ASP A 151 -1.42 -18.26 20.34
C ASP A 151 -0.46 -19.24 19.62
N ARG A 152 -0.56 -19.34 18.30
CA ARG A 152 0.28 -20.23 17.46
C ARG A 152 1.17 -19.46 16.48
N LEU A 153 1.27 -18.14 16.62
CA LEU A 153 2.12 -17.35 15.74
C LEU A 153 3.59 -17.67 16.04
N PRO A 154 4.40 -18.06 15.03
CA PRO A 154 5.82 -18.29 15.23
C PRO A 154 6.52 -17.06 15.80
N ALA A 155 7.48 -17.27 16.71
CA ALA A 155 8.18 -16.17 17.41
C ALA A 155 9.03 -15.28 16.49
N ASP A 156 9.37 -15.77 15.31
CA ASP A 156 10.10 -15.04 14.28
C ASP A 156 9.19 -14.23 13.33
N ILE A 157 7.88 -14.22 13.56
CA ILE A 157 6.91 -13.38 12.85
C ILE A 157 6.44 -12.26 13.79
N PRO A 158 6.93 -11.02 13.63
CA PRO A 158 6.50 -9.90 14.45
C PRO A 158 5.00 -9.62 14.28
N PHE A 159 4.29 -9.49 15.39
CA PHE A 159 2.88 -9.11 15.40
C PHE A 159 2.75 -7.62 15.71
N PHE A 160 2.29 -6.84 14.75
CA PHE A 160 2.17 -5.38 14.91
C PHE A 160 0.90 -4.93 15.62
N GLY A 161 -0.05 -5.84 15.81
CA GLY A 161 -1.29 -5.56 16.53
C GLY A 161 -2.53 -6.04 15.79
N ALA A 162 -3.69 -5.65 16.33
CA ALA A 162 -4.99 -6.03 15.83
C ALA A 162 -5.90 -4.82 15.68
N LEU A 163 -6.57 -4.70 14.54
CA LEU A 163 -7.61 -3.72 14.32
C LEU A 163 -8.97 -4.39 14.50
N THR A 164 -9.78 -3.86 15.40
CA THR A 164 -11.12 -4.36 15.64
C THR A 164 -12.04 -4.07 14.46
N ARG A 165 -12.99 -4.95 14.24
CA ARG A 165 -14.03 -4.73 13.24
C ARG A 165 -14.86 -3.51 13.63
N ASP A 166 -14.91 -2.54 12.74
CA ASP A 166 -15.71 -1.33 12.87
C ASP A 166 -16.37 -1.01 11.53
N ALA A 167 -17.69 -1.04 11.50
CA ALA A 167 -18.46 -0.76 10.28
C ALA A 167 -18.30 0.69 9.79
N GLU A 168 -17.97 1.63 10.70
CA GLU A 168 -17.75 3.03 10.34
C GLU A 168 -16.40 3.26 9.66
N LEU A 169 -15.49 2.28 9.76
CA LEU A 169 -14.19 2.30 9.10
C LEU A 169 -14.23 1.68 7.70
N GLU A 170 -15.28 0.91 7.39
CA GLU A 170 -15.43 0.30 6.07
C GLU A 170 -15.82 1.39 5.05
N LEU A 171 -15.10 1.46 3.92
CA LEU A 171 -15.51 2.32 2.82
C LEU A 171 -16.74 1.72 2.11
N PRO A 172 -17.63 2.55 1.61
CA PRO A 172 -18.83 2.07 0.92
C PRO A 172 -18.42 1.29 -0.34
N HIS A 173 -19.03 0.10 -0.53
CA HIS A 173 -18.85 -0.71 -1.73
C HIS A 173 -19.98 -0.44 -2.73
N ARG A 174 -19.66 -0.26 -4.02
CA ARG A 174 -20.64 -0.29 -5.11
C ARG A 174 -20.73 -1.70 -5.70
N HIS A 175 -21.93 -2.09 -6.13
CA HIS A 175 -22.11 -3.36 -6.84
C HIS A 175 -21.38 -3.39 -8.20
N LEU A 176 -21.18 -2.23 -8.83
CA LEU A 176 -20.46 -2.05 -10.07
C LEU A 176 -19.62 -0.77 -9.98
N GLY A 177 -18.31 -0.94 -9.82
CA GLY A 177 -17.34 0.15 -9.79
C GLY A 177 -16.91 0.55 -8.37
N LEU A 178 -15.79 1.25 -8.31
CA LEU A 178 -15.19 1.80 -7.10
C LEU A 178 -15.67 3.26 -6.91
N TRP A 179 -15.64 3.73 -5.67
CA TRP A 179 -15.89 5.13 -5.36
C TRP A 179 -14.64 5.95 -5.62
N GLN A 180 -14.80 7.11 -6.26
CA GLN A 180 -13.73 8.11 -6.27
C GLN A 180 -13.64 8.78 -4.90
N ALA A 181 -12.45 9.26 -4.51
CA ALA A 181 -12.24 9.88 -3.21
C ALA A 181 -13.22 11.06 -2.96
N ASP A 182 -13.53 11.84 -3.98
CA ASP A 182 -14.43 12.99 -3.88
C ASP A 182 -15.92 12.61 -3.78
N GLU A 183 -16.28 11.37 -4.06
CA GLU A 183 -17.66 10.85 -3.92
C GLU A 183 -17.97 10.35 -2.48
N VAL A 184 -16.94 10.20 -1.63
CA VAL A 184 -17.07 9.75 -0.24
C VAL A 184 -17.03 10.97 0.68
N ALA A 185 -18.20 11.45 1.09
CA ALA A 185 -18.35 12.71 1.82
C ALA A 185 -17.59 12.73 3.17
N ASP A 186 -17.45 11.60 3.84
CA ASP A 186 -16.82 11.44 5.16
C ASP A 186 -15.44 10.76 5.10
N LEU A 187 -14.80 10.75 3.92
CA LEU A 187 -13.53 10.04 3.69
C LEU A 187 -12.43 10.47 4.68
N ASP A 188 -12.21 11.76 4.87
CA ASP A 188 -11.18 12.26 5.78
C ASP A 188 -11.45 11.83 7.22
N THR A 189 -12.71 11.86 7.67
CA THR A 189 -13.10 11.39 9.01
C THR A 189 -12.80 9.91 9.19
N ARG A 190 -13.08 9.09 8.19
CA ARG A 190 -12.76 7.65 8.20
C ARG A 190 -11.25 7.42 8.24
N ILE A 191 -10.49 8.14 7.42
CA ILE A 191 -9.03 8.07 7.42
C ILE A 191 -8.46 8.44 8.80
N GLU A 192 -8.98 9.50 9.46
CA GLU A 192 -8.54 9.89 10.81
C GLU A 192 -8.83 8.82 11.86
N ARG A 193 -10.03 8.26 11.88
CA ARG A 193 -10.40 7.19 12.82
C ARG A 193 -9.51 5.96 12.70
N ILE A 194 -9.09 5.63 11.48
CA ILE A 194 -8.19 4.49 11.28
C ILE A 194 -6.77 4.84 11.70
N ALA A 195 -6.34 6.08 11.47
CA ALA A 195 -5.07 6.53 12.01
C ALA A 195 -5.07 6.43 13.55
N ASP A 196 -6.21 6.73 14.23
CA ASP A 196 -6.37 6.53 15.68
C ASP A 196 -6.24 5.05 16.07
N ALA A 197 -6.91 4.16 15.34
CA ALA A 197 -6.81 2.72 15.61
C ALA A 197 -5.38 2.19 15.39
N LEU A 198 -4.70 2.66 14.34
CA LEU A 198 -3.30 2.29 14.04
C LEU A 198 -2.32 2.85 15.07
N ALA A 199 -2.61 3.99 15.69
CA ALA A 199 -1.78 4.55 16.76
C ALA A 199 -1.69 3.64 18.00
N MET A 200 -2.62 2.70 18.14
CA MET A 200 -2.61 1.70 19.21
C MET A 200 -1.81 0.43 18.84
N THR A 201 -1.15 0.41 17.70
CA THR A 201 -0.34 -0.71 17.18
C THR A 201 1.13 -0.31 17.09
N SER A 202 2.02 -1.29 16.88
CA SER A 202 3.45 -1.02 16.67
C SER A 202 3.75 -0.30 15.34
N LEU A 203 2.74 -0.06 14.50
CA LEU A 203 2.89 0.73 13.26
C LEU A 203 3.13 2.24 13.52
N VAL A 204 3.07 2.69 14.75
CA VAL A 204 3.50 4.05 15.14
C VAL A 204 5.01 4.25 15.00
N GLU A 205 5.78 3.17 15.04
CA GLU A 205 7.22 3.17 14.87
C GLU A 205 7.60 3.14 13.38
N LEU A 206 8.77 3.71 13.05
CA LEU A 206 9.31 3.59 11.70
C LEU A 206 9.95 2.22 11.52
N PRO A 207 9.83 1.61 10.32
CA PRO A 207 10.57 0.41 9.99
C PRO A 207 12.10 0.69 9.95
N ALA A 208 12.89 -0.39 9.90
CA ALA A 208 14.32 -0.26 9.62
C ALA A 208 14.53 0.50 8.29
N PRO A 209 15.54 1.37 8.22
CA PRO A 209 15.83 2.12 7.00
C PRO A 209 16.24 1.20 5.85
N VAL A 210 15.79 1.55 4.65
CA VAL A 210 16.17 0.89 3.39
C VAL A 210 17.02 1.87 2.59
N ASP A 211 18.16 1.40 2.08
CA ASP A 211 19.02 2.19 1.22
C ASP A 211 18.63 2.00 -0.24
N PHE A 212 18.13 3.07 -0.87
CA PHE A 212 17.75 3.07 -2.27
C PHE A 212 18.88 3.64 -3.11
N GLN A 213 19.25 2.92 -4.18
CA GLN A 213 20.24 3.35 -5.15
C GLN A 213 19.56 3.81 -6.45
N PRO A 214 20.05 4.85 -7.12
CA PRO A 214 19.52 5.26 -8.40
C PRO A 214 19.68 4.14 -9.45
N ALA A 215 18.88 4.21 -10.50
CA ALA A 215 19.09 3.32 -11.63
C ALA A 215 20.48 3.54 -12.24
N PRO A 216 21.15 2.47 -12.71
CA PRO A 216 22.40 2.63 -13.45
C PRO A 216 22.19 3.53 -14.66
N SER A 217 23.01 4.57 -14.81
CA SER A 217 22.95 5.46 -15.98
C SER A 217 23.17 4.64 -17.26
N GLN A 218 22.15 4.54 -18.09
CA GLN A 218 22.28 3.97 -19.42
C GLN A 218 22.49 5.12 -20.42
N PRO A 219 23.69 5.25 -21.02
CA PRO A 219 23.92 6.25 -22.05
C PRO A 219 22.94 6.05 -23.21
N GLY A 220 22.20 7.09 -23.59
CA GLY A 220 21.27 7.04 -24.71
C GLY A 220 19.81 6.77 -24.37
N ASN A 221 19.46 6.60 -23.11
CA ASN A 221 18.08 6.36 -22.68
C ASN A 221 17.39 7.61 -22.11
N GLU A 222 17.93 8.79 -22.39
CA GLU A 222 17.24 10.04 -22.05
C GLU A 222 15.93 10.15 -22.86
N PRO A 223 14.81 10.48 -22.19
CA PRO A 223 13.55 10.68 -22.90
C PRO A 223 13.72 11.75 -23.95
N GLN A 224 13.55 11.39 -25.22
CA GLN A 224 13.57 12.38 -26.29
C GLN A 224 12.30 13.23 -26.17
N ALA A 225 12.44 14.54 -26.22
CA ALA A 225 11.32 15.50 -26.21
C ALA A 225 10.58 15.47 -27.58
N LEU A 226 10.01 14.31 -27.93
CA LEU A 226 9.34 14.06 -29.23
C LEU A 226 8.15 14.98 -29.48
N LEU A 227 7.56 15.55 -28.41
CA LEU A 227 6.38 16.42 -28.47
C LEU A 227 6.72 17.88 -28.13
N GLN A 228 7.99 18.28 -28.22
CA GLN A 228 8.39 19.64 -27.97
C GLN A 228 7.63 20.61 -28.90
N GLY A 229 6.94 21.60 -28.32
CA GLY A 229 6.14 22.58 -29.03
C GLY A 229 4.74 22.13 -29.44
N VAL A 230 4.37 20.87 -29.16
CA VAL A 230 2.99 20.38 -29.37
C VAL A 230 2.11 20.80 -28.18
N ARG A 231 0.96 21.41 -28.47
CA ARG A 231 -0.06 21.66 -27.44
C ARG A 231 -0.95 20.44 -27.28
N ILE A 232 -0.96 19.87 -26.09
CA ILE A 232 -1.78 18.71 -25.75
C ILE A 232 -2.96 19.18 -24.90
N ALA A 233 -4.19 18.97 -25.37
CA ALA A 233 -5.40 19.19 -24.58
C ALA A 233 -5.76 17.91 -23.84
N VAL A 234 -5.97 18.01 -22.53
CA VAL A 234 -6.34 16.88 -21.69
C VAL A 234 -7.67 17.16 -21.01
N ALA A 235 -8.64 16.25 -21.21
CA ALA A 235 -9.89 16.29 -20.48
C ALA A 235 -9.63 15.86 -19.03
N ARG A 236 -10.03 16.68 -18.06
CA ARG A 236 -9.88 16.38 -16.63
C ARG A 236 -11.06 16.92 -15.85
N ASP A 237 -11.97 16.04 -15.49
CA ASP A 237 -13.10 16.32 -14.61
C ASP A 237 -13.48 15.03 -13.84
N LEU A 238 -14.64 15.00 -13.20
CA LEU A 238 -15.11 13.82 -12.46
C LEU A 238 -15.31 12.57 -13.33
N ALA A 239 -15.50 12.73 -14.65
CA ALA A 239 -15.66 11.62 -15.59
C ALA A 239 -14.31 11.19 -16.21
N PHE A 240 -13.33 12.09 -16.31
CA PHE A 240 -12.02 11.86 -16.93
C PHE A 240 -10.90 11.90 -15.87
N ARG A 241 -10.90 10.92 -14.97
CA ARG A 241 -9.98 10.85 -13.82
C ARG A 241 -8.88 9.78 -13.94
N PHE A 242 -8.93 8.93 -14.97
CA PHE A 242 -7.95 7.86 -15.15
C PHE A 242 -6.64 8.40 -15.75
N CYS A 243 -5.98 9.26 -15.01
CA CYS A 243 -4.70 9.87 -15.38
C CYS A 243 -3.76 9.83 -14.18
N THR A 244 -2.52 9.38 -14.39
CA THR A 244 -1.48 9.38 -13.35
C THR A 244 -0.79 10.75 -13.25
N PRO A 245 -0.34 11.19 -12.07
CA PRO A 245 0.34 12.48 -11.87
C PRO A 245 1.52 12.76 -12.82
N PRO A 246 2.38 11.81 -13.20
CA PRO A 246 3.51 12.05 -14.09
C PRO A 246 3.13 12.61 -15.47
N ILE A 247 1.90 12.40 -15.94
CA ILE A 247 1.43 12.95 -17.22
C ILE A 247 1.35 14.46 -17.20
N TRP A 248 1.26 15.09 -16.01
CA TRP A 248 1.07 16.55 -15.84
C TRP A 248 2.35 17.30 -15.51
N THR A 249 3.41 16.61 -15.13
CA THR A 249 4.69 17.19 -14.70
C THR A 249 5.80 17.08 -15.75
N ALA A 250 5.49 16.50 -16.90
CA ALA A 250 6.43 16.32 -18.02
C ALA A 250 6.52 17.56 -18.92
#